data_e4d5fb6f606359a5f48e1d4e3c7a764e
#
_entry.id   e4d5fb6f606359a5f48e1d4e3c7a764e
#
_cell.length_a   1.000
_cell.length_b   1.000
_cell.length_c   1.000
_cell.angle_alpha   90.00
_cell.angle_beta   90.00
_cell.angle_gamma   90.00
#
_symmetry.space_group_name_H-M   'P 1'
#
loop_
_entity.id
_entity.type
_entity.pdbx_description
1 polymer ?
#
loop_
_entity_poly.entity_id
_entity_poly.type
_entity_poly.pdbx_seq_one_letter_code
_entity_poly.pdbx_strand_id
1 'polypeptide(L)'
;MVEKINYYAGIGSRETPPGVEPMIEEVGRILSGRNFILRSGGAPGADSMFEKYHTGEKEIYLPWKNFNNNGSDYYLDVFIDRIIDKSMDIAKKHHPRWNQLSDAAKKLMCRNTFQVLGFDLETPVSFVVCWTKSGKIEGGTGQAMRIAKGLDVPIFNLYHKDCLHKIKLHLSK
;
A
#
# COMPACT_ATOMS: atom_id res chain seq x y z
N MET A 1 -23.78 -0.60 17.42
CA MET A 1 -23.33 -0.68 16.01
C MET A 1 -21.84 -0.98 16.01
N VAL A 2 -21.41 -1.95 15.25
CA VAL A 2 -19.97 -2.17 15.06
C VAL A 2 -19.48 -1.05 14.14
N GLU A 3 -18.54 -0.20 14.63
CA GLU A 3 -17.91 0.81 13.77
C GLU A 3 -17.23 0.09 12.59
N LYS A 4 -17.53 0.54 11.38
CA LYS A 4 -16.89 0.01 10.18
C LYS A 4 -15.43 0.42 10.20
N ILE A 5 -14.53 -0.54 10.34
CA ILE A 5 -13.10 -0.31 10.24
C ILE A 5 -12.77 0.06 8.78
N ASN A 6 -12.13 1.20 8.58
CA ASN A 6 -11.73 1.67 7.26
C ASN A 6 -10.22 1.59 7.12
N TYR A 7 -9.76 1.02 6.02
CA TYR A 7 -8.35 0.90 5.68
C TYR A 7 -8.01 1.76 4.47
N TYR A 8 -6.79 2.27 4.43
CA TYR A 8 -6.21 2.82 3.21
C TYR A 8 -4.80 2.28 3.00
N ALA A 9 -4.38 2.15 1.74
CA ALA A 9 -2.99 1.83 1.43
C ALA A 9 -2.21 3.13 1.22
N GLY A 10 -1.16 3.33 1.99
CA GLY A 10 -0.19 4.43 1.82
C GLY A 10 1.12 3.84 1.33
N ILE A 11 1.40 3.95 0.04
CA ILE A 11 2.49 3.25 -0.65
C ILE A 11 3.15 4.12 -1.71
N GLY A 12 4.29 3.70 -2.25
CA GLY A 12 4.87 4.40 -3.38
C GLY A 12 6.30 4.02 -3.71
N SER A 13 6.91 4.82 -4.56
CA SER A 13 8.27 4.62 -5.01
C SER A 13 9.28 4.81 -3.88
N ARG A 14 10.35 4.00 -3.92
CA ARG A 14 11.54 4.21 -3.09
C ARG A 14 12.23 5.55 -3.39
N GLU A 15 12.05 6.05 -4.60
CA GLU A 15 12.60 7.32 -5.09
C GLU A 15 11.67 8.52 -4.87
N THR A 16 10.70 8.41 -3.95
CA THR A 16 9.79 9.52 -3.63
C THR A 16 10.60 10.72 -3.12
N PRO A 17 10.53 11.87 -3.82
CA PRO A 17 11.35 13.03 -3.47
C PRO A 17 10.84 13.70 -2.19
N PRO A 18 11.74 14.36 -1.42
CA PRO A 18 11.36 15.07 -0.19
C PRO A 18 10.26 16.10 -0.37
N GLY A 19 10.11 16.70 -1.54
CA GLY A 19 9.04 17.65 -1.85
C GLY A 19 7.61 17.09 -1.80
N VAL A 20 7.47 15.75 -1.80
CA VAL A 20 6.16 15.06 -1.64
C VAL A 20 5.81 14.85 -0.18
N GLU A 21 6.79 14.86 0.71
CA GLU A 21 6.62 14.58 2.13
C GLU A 21 5.53 15.43 2.80
N PRO A 22 5.40 16.76 2.55
CA PRO A 22 4.33 17.57 3.15
C PRO A 22 2.91 17.11 2.76
N MET A 23 2.74 16.59 1.54
CA MET A 23 1.45 16.04 1.12
C MET A 23 1.14 14.72 1.82
N ILE A 24 2.15 13.86 2.00
CA ILE A 24 2.00 12.60 2.76
C ILE A 24 1.71 12.89 4.23
N GLU A 25 2.37 13.87 4.83
CA GLU A 25 2.09 14.33 6.20
C GLU A 25 0.62 14.78 6.34
N GLU A 26 0.14 15.62 5.44
CA GLU A 26 -1.25 16.08 5.46
C GLU A 26 -2.25 14.91 5.32
N VAL A 27 -1.99 13.97 4.42
CA VAL A 27 -2.80 12.75 4.26
C VAL A 27 -2.79 11.91 5.53
N GLY A 28 -1.61 11.64 6.09
CA GLY A 28 -1.46 10.87 7.33
C GLY A 28 -2.24 11.48 8.48
N ARG A 29 -2.12 12.81 8.66
CA ARG A 29 -2.86 13.56 9.70
C ARG A 29 -4.38 13.49 9.52
N ILE A 30 -4.88 13.69 8.29
CA ILE A 30 -6.32 13.66 8.00
C ILE A 30 -6.89 12.26 8.25
N LEU A 31 -6.21 11.22 7.76
CA LEU A 31 -6.72 9.85 7.84
C LEU A 31 -6.60 9.26 9.24
N SER A 32 -5.53 9.59 9.97
CA SER A 32 -5.43 9.25 11.40
C SER A 32 -6.55 9.89 12.23
N GLY A 33 -6.85 11.18 11.98
CA GLY A 33 -7.94 11.88 12.66
C GLY A 33 -9.35 11.35 12.32
N ARG A 34 -9.47 10.50 11.30
CA ARG A 34 -10.71 9.83 10.90
C ARG A 34 -10.71 8.33 11.21
N ASN A 35 -9.81 7.86 12.05
CA ASN A 35 -9.68 6.47 12.49
C ASN A 35 -9.47 5.47 11.33
N PHE A 36 -8.85 5.90 10.22
CA PHE A 36 -8.38 4.97 9.20
C PHE A 36 -7.18 4.19 9.72
N ILE A 37 -7.08 2.92 9.33
CA ILE A 37 -5.89 2.10 9.55
C ILE A 37 -5.03 2.16 8.29
N LEU A 38 -3.74 2.45 8.47
CA LEU A 38 -2.76 2.45 7.39
C LEU A 38 -2.35 1.02 7.05
N ARG A 39 -2.35 0.68 5.77
CA ARG A 39 -1.63 -0.47 5.22
C ARG A 39 -0.47 0.02 4.36
N SER A 40 0.73 -0.45 4.66
CA SER A 40 1.95 -0.07 3.93
C SER A 40 2.93 -1.23 3.86
N GLY A 41 4.10 -1.03 3.26
CA GLY A 41 5.04 -2.10 2.98
C GLY A 41 6.43 -1.95 3.59
N GLY A 42 6.66 -0.93 4.40
CA GLY A 42 7.92 -0.71 5.10
C GLY A 42 9.13 -0.44 4.19
N ALA A 43 8.93 -0.15 2.91
CA ALA A 43 10.00 0.18 1.99
C ALA A 43 10.52 1.61 2.22
N PRO A 44 11.77 1.93 1.79
CA PRO A 44 12.23 3.31 1.75
C PRO A 44 11.32 4.20 0.88
N GLY A 45 11.35 5.51 1.06
CA GLY A 45 10.58 6.47 0.30
C GLY A 45 9.15 6.62 0.81
N ALA A 46 8.15 6.53 -0.07
CA ALA A 46 6.77 6.80 0.29
C ALA A 46 6.24 5.95 1.43
N ASP A 47 6.50 4.64 1.44
CA ASP A 47 6.03 3.73 2.50
C ASP A 47 6.49 4.21 3.88
N SER A 48 7.79 4.51 4.02
CA SER A 48 8.36 5.02 5.28
C SER A 48 7.80 6.39 5.67
N MET A 49 7.50 7.24 4.70
CA MET A 49 6.88 8.55 4.96
C MET A 49 5.44 8.38 5.47
N PHE A 50 4.63 7.52 4.83
CA PHE A 50 3.28 7.22 5.32
C PHE A 50 3.31 6.64 6.73
N GLU A 51 4.22 5.70 7.00
CA GLU A 51 4.38 5.09 8.32
C GLU A 51 4.77 6.11 9.39
N LYS A 52 5.63 7.08 9.03
CA LYS A 52 6.07 8.18 9.92
C LYS A 52 4.92 9.11 10.30
N TYR A 53 4.10 9.51 9.35
CA TYR A 53 3.09 10.56 9.55
C TYR A 53 1.69 10.05 9.90
N HIS A 54 1.43 8.76 9.71
CA HIS A 54 0.21 8.16 10.22
C HIS A 54 0.35 7.84 11.71
N THR A 55 -0.43 8.47 12.57
CA THR A 55 -0.34 8.33 14.04
C THR A 55 -1.29 7.28 14.62
N GLY A 56 -2.25 6.77 13.82
CA GLY A 56 -3.19 5.72 14.19
C GLY A 56 -2.63 4.30 14.03
N GLU A 57 -3.53 3.33 14.00
CA GLU A 57 -3.19 1.92 13.79
C GLU A 57 -2.60 1.67 12.40
N LYS A 58 -1.68 0.70 12.32
CA LYS A 58 -0.93 0.38 11.11
C LYS A 58 -0.79 -1.13 10.93
N GLU A 59 -0.96 -1.59 9.71
CA GLU A 59 -0.60 -2.92 9.25
C GLU A 59 0.55 -2.78 8.24
N ILE A 60 1.79 -3.02 8.67
CA ILE A 60 2.97 -2.89 7.82
C ILE A 60 3.40 -4.27 7.35
N TYR A 61 3.11 -4.60 6.10
CA TYR A 61 3.40 -5.90 5.49
C TYR A 61 4.79 -5.94 4.89
N LEU A 62 5.62 -6.86 5.35
CA LEU A 62 7.01 -7.02 4.92
C LEU A 62 7.17 -8.26 4.03
N PRO A 63 8.06 -8.22 3.03
CA PRO A 63 8.36 -9.39 2.19
C PRO A 63 9.16 -10.47 2.93
N TRP A 64 9.88 -10.09 3.99
CA TRP A 64 10.62 -10.94 4.93
C TRP A 64 10.88 -10.20 6.24
N LYS A 65 11.28 -10.94 7.27
CA LYS A 65 11.58 -10.38 8.58
C LYS A 65 12.64 -9.28 8.51
N ASN A 66 12.41 -8.19 9.24
CA ASN A 66 13.32 -7.04 9.34
C ASN A 66 13.65 -6.34 8.00
N PHE A 67 12.79 -6.48 6.98
CA PHE A 67 12.96 -5.74 5.73
C PHE A 67 13.07 -4.23 6.01
N ASN A 68 14.10 -3.58 5.43
CA ASN A 68 14.39 -2.17 5.64
C ASN A 68 14.49 -1.76 7.12
N ASN A 69 15.02 -2.64 7.98
CA ASN A 69 15.10 -2.47 9.44
C ASN A 69 13.73 -2.22 10.11
N ASN A 70 12.64 -2.63 9.48
CA ASN A 70 11.30 -2.52 10.04
C ASN A 70 10.99 -3.74 10.90
N GLY A 71 10.56 -3.50 12.13
CA GLY A 71 10.27 -4.54 13.12
C GLY A 71 8.83 -5.06 13.11
N SER A 72 8.05 -4.81 12.05
CA SER A 72 6.69 -5.33 11.94
C SER A 72 6.64 -6.85 12.04
N ASP A 73 5.63 -7.36 12.73
CA ASP A 73 5.35 -8.80 12.84
C ASP A 73 4.58 -9.36 11.63
N TYR A 74 4.13 -8.51 10.70
CA TYR A 74 3.44 -8.91 9.46
C TYR A 74 4.44 -9.15 8.33
N TYR A 75 5.17 -10.24 8.34
CA TYR A 75 6.05 -10.64 7.22
C TYR A 75 5.64 -12.02 6.66
N LEU A 76 5.95 -12.28 5.39
CA LEU A 76 5.35 -13.41 4.66
C LEU A 76 5.51 -14.77 5.34
N ASP A 77 6.65 -15.02 5.98
CA ASP A 77 6.93 -16.33 6.58
C ASP A 77 6.07 -16.66 7.84
N VAL A 78 5.30 -15.67 8.37
CA VAL A 78 4.37 -15.92 9.48
C VAL A 78 2.94 -16.25 9.02
N PHE A 79 2.67 -16.08 7.73
CA PHE A 79 1.37 -16.44 7.18
C PHE A 79 1.29 -17.92 6.88
N ILE A 80 0.10 -18.50 6.99
CA ILE A 80 -0.12 -19.90 6.61
C ILE A 80 0.03 -20.09 5.09
N ASP A 81 0.54 -21.24 4.68
CA ASP A 81 0.87 -21.54 3.28
C ASP A 81 -0.29 -21.24 2.32
N ARG A 82 -1.52 -21.61 2.68
CA ARG A 82 -2.70 -21.35 1.85
C ARG A 82 -2.93 -19.87 1.55
N ILE A 83 -2.64 -18.97 2.49
CA ILE A 83 -2.77 -17.51 2.29
C ILE A 83 -1.63 -17.02 1.39
N ILE A 84 -0.42 -17.53 1.59
CA ILE A 84 0.72 -17.22 0.73
C ILE A 84 0.46 -17.66 -0.71
N ASP A 85 0.01 -18.90 -0.92
CA ASP A 85 -0.33 -19.41 -2.25
C ASP A 85 -1.39 -18.55 -2.93
N LYS A 86 -2.48 -18.23 -2.22
CA LYS A 86 -3.54 -17.34 -2.73
C LYS A 86 -2.98 -15.94 -3.09
N SER A 87 -2.11 -15.38 -2.26
CA SER A 87 -1.50 -14.07 -2.53
C SER A 87 -0.55 -14.10 -3.74
N MET A 88 0.19 -15.19 -3.92
CA MET A 88 1.06 -15.42 -5.08
C MET A 88 0.24 -15.52 -6.37
N ASP A 89 -0.88 -16.25 -6.36
CA ASP A 89 -1.79 -16.38 -7.50
C ASP A 89 -2.37 -15.02 -7.90
N ILE A 90 -2.81 -14.22 -6.92
CA ILE A 90 -3.29 -12.86 -7.16
C ILE A 90 -2.17 -11.99 -7.73
N ALA A 91 -0.97 -12.02 -7.13
CA ALA A 91 0.17 -11.26 -7.61
C ALA A 91 0.55 -11.62 -9.05
N LYS A 92 0.61 -12.92 -9.36
CA LYS A 92 0.89 -13.45 -10.70
C LYS A 92 -0.14 -12.97 -11.73
N LYS A 93 -1.42 -13.03 -11.38
CA LYS A 93 -2.52 -12.59 -12.27
C LYS A 93 -2.39 -11.12 -12.68
N HIS A 94 -1.88 -10.27 -11.80
CA HIS A 94 -1.80 -8.82 -12.03
C HIS A 94 -0.42 -8.33 -12.50
N HIS A 95 0.60 -9.19 -12.54
CA HIS A 95 1.95 -8.79 -12.93
C HIS A 95 2.25 -9.15 -14.40
N PRO A 96 2.54 -8.15 -15.26
CA PRO A 96 2.68 -8.38 -16.71
C PRO A 96 3.87 -9.25 -17.12
N ARG A 97 4.89 -9.36 -16.25
CA ARG A 97 6.14 -10.10 -16.51
C ARG A 97 6.54 -11.00 -15.35
N TRP A 98 5.58 -11.69 -14.77
CA TRP A 98 5.79 -12.52 -13.58
C TRP A 98 6.94 -13.52 -13.69
N ASN A 99 7.01 -14.23 -14.85
CA ASN A 99 8.02 -15.27 -15.06
C ASN A 99 9.47 -14.71 -15.19
N GLN A 100 9.63 -13.40 -15.34
CA GLN A 100 10.94 -12.73 -15.41
C GLN A 100 11.41 -12.24 -14.03
N LEU A 101 10.59 -12.37 -13.01
CA LEU A 101 10.91 -11.92 -11.66
C LEU A 101 11.82 -12.93 -10.95
N SER A 102 12.80 -12.40 -10.19
CA SER A 102 13.52 -13.18 -9.19
C SER A 102 12.60 -13.58 -8.03
N ASP A 103 13.00 -14.56 -7.24
CA ASP A 103 12.21 -15.00 -6.09
C ASP A 103 12.02 -13.89 -5.06
N ALA A 104 13.04 -13.06 -4.84
CA ALA A 104 12.93 -11.88 -3.97
C ALA A 104 11.90 -10.87 -4.52
N ALA A 105 11.90 -10.62 -5.84
CA ALA A 105 10.93 -9.74 -6.47
C ALA A 105 9.50 -10.32 -6.38
N LYS A 106 9.33 -11.62 -6.53
CA LYS A 106 8.03 -12.29 -6.34
C LYS A 106 7.51 -12.13 -4.90
N LYS A 107 8.38 -12.26 -3.89
CA LYS A 107 8.01 -11.97 -2.48
C LYS A 107 7.55 -10.52 -2.29
N LEU A 108 8.23 -9.55 -2.92
CA LEU A 108 7.79 -8.15 -2.90
C LEU A 108 6.41 -7.97 -3.55
N MET A 109 6.15 -8.62 -4.68
CA MET A 109 4.85 -8.55 -5.35
C MET A 109 3.74 -9.24 -4.55
N CYS A 110 4.06 -10.37 -3.92
CA CYS A 110 3.18 -11.06 -2.98
C CYS A 110 2.80 -10.16 -1.81
N ARG A 111 3.79 -9.53 -1.16
CA ARG A 111 3.57 -8.56 -0.08
C ARG A 111 2.63 -7.42 -0.50
N ASN A 112 2.75 -6.92 -1.73
CA ASN A 112 1.90 -5.85 -2.25
C ASN A 112 0.42 -6.24 -2.31
N THR A 113 0.11 -7.52 -2.42
CA THR A 113 -1.27 -8.03 -2.38
C THR A 113 -1.92 -7.76 -1.01
N PHE A 114 -1.17 -7.98 0.06
CA PHE A 114 -1.65 -7.71 1.43
C PHE A 114 -1.86 -6.22 1.71
N GLN A 115 -1.06 -5.33 1.11
CA GLN A 115 -1.26 -3.89 1.23
C GLN A 115 -2.64 -3.44 0.75
N VAL A 116 -3.19 -4.11 -0.26
CA VAL A 116 -4.49 -3.78 -0.85
C VAL A 116 -5.62 -4.60 -0.24
N LEU A 117 -5.42 -5.90 -0.03
CA LEU A 117 -6.47 -6.86 0.35
C LEU A 117 -6.48 -7.22 1.84
N GLY A 118 -5.46 -6.81 2.60
CA GLY A 118 -5.32 -7.15 4.00
C GLY A 118 -4.84 -8.56 4.27
N PHE A 119 -4.73 -8.87 5.54
CA PHE A 119 -4.24 -10.14 6.06
C PHE A 119 -4.99 -11.36 5.53
N ASP A 120 -6.31 -11.26 5.43
CA ASP A 120 -7.22 -12.32 4.97
C ASP A 120 -7.34 -12.41 3.43
N LEU A 121 -6.79 -11.43 2.71
CA LEU A 121 -6.94 -11.23 1.26
C LEU A 121 -8.41 -11.04 0.81
N GLU A 122 -9.29 -10.63 1.72
CA GLU A 122 -10.73 -10.48 1.49
C GLU A 122 -11.27 -9.13 1.97
N THR A 123 -10.42 -8.35 2.66
CA THR A 123 -10.78 -7.03 3.19
C THR A 123 -10.02 -5.93 2.43
N PRO A 124 -10.48 -5.52 1.24
CA PRO A 124 -9.79 -4.50 0.44
C PRO A 124 -9.81 -3.16 1.16
N VAL A 125 -8.78 -2.35 0.88
CA VAL A 125 -8.72 -0.97 1.35
C VAL A 125 -9.82 -0.13 0.70
N SER A 126 -10.26 0.93 1.38
CA SER A 126 -11.23 1.88 0.84
C SER A 126 -10.67 2.64 -0.36
N PHE A 127 -9.38 2.94 -0.35
CA PHE A 127 -8.63 3.56 -1.45
C PHE A 127 -7.13 3.41 -1.24
N VAL A 128 -6.38 3.68 -2.31
CA VAL A 128 -4.92 3.75 -2.31
C VAL A 128 -4.49 5.20 -2.43
N VAL A 129 -3.57 5.63 -1.58
CA VAL A 129 -2.81 6.88 -1.76
C VAL A 129 -1.37 6.50 -2.06
N CYS A 130 -0.85 6.97 -3.17
CA CYS A 130 0.50 6.60 -3.59
C CYS A 130 1.25 7.76 -4.24
N TRP A 131 2.53 7.53 -4.47
CA TRP A 131 3.34 8.36 -5.36
C TRP A 131 4.14 7.46 -6.31
N THR A 132 4.10 7.77 -7.60
CA THR A 132 4.97 7.18 -8.63
C THR A 132 5.61 8.28 -9.46
N LYS A 133 6.83 8.04 -9.97
CA LYS A 133 7.67 9.05 -10.63
C LYS A 133 7.00 9.74 -11.83
N SER A 134 6.15 9.03 -12.55
CA SER A 134 5.45 9.54 -13.73
C SER A 134 3.95 9.77 -13.51
N GLY A 135 3.43 9.51 -12.31
CA GLY A 135 1.98 9.48 -12.04
C GLY A 135 1.26 8.28 -12.67
N LYS A 136 2.01 7.32 -13.25
CA LYS A 136 1.48 6.14 -13.95
C LYS A 136 1.59 4.87 -13.11
N ILE A 137 0.91 3.82 -13.56
CA ILE A 137 1.01 2.48 -12.98
C ILE A 137 2.34 1.85 -13.41
N GLU A 138 3.36 1.97 -12.57
CA GLU A 138 4.72 1.52 -12.87
C GLU A 138 5.47 1.01 -11.63
N GLY A 139 6.57 0.30 -11.86
CA GLY A 139 7.44 -0.22 -10.81
C GLY A 139 6.75 -1.20 -9.87
N GLY A 140 7.32 -1.37 -8.69
CA GLY A 140 6.76 -2.21 -7.62
C GLY A 140 5.40 -1.70 -7.12
N THR A 141 5.28 -0.39 -6.96
CA THR A 141 4.01 0.26 -6.57
C THR A 141 2.91 -0.01 -7.59
N GLY A 142 3.26 -0.07 -8.88
CA GLY A 142 2.33 -0.40 -9.95
C GLY A 142 1.63 -1.74 -9.78
N GLN A 143 2.24 -2.70 -9.09
CA GLN A 143 1.61 -3.98 -8.77
C GLN A 143 0.40 -3.81 -7.85
N ALA A 144 0.54 -3.09 -6.75
CA ALA A 144 -0.57 -2.79 -5.85
C ALA A 144 -1.65 -1.95 -6.57
N MET A 145 -1.24 -1.00 -7.40
CA MET A 145 -2.19 -0.19 -8.20
C MET A 145 -2.99 -1.06 -9.19
N ARG A 146 -2.38 -2.07 -9.84
CA ARG A 146 -3.11 -2.98 -10.73
C ARG A 146 -4.12 -3.84 -9.97
N ILE A 147 -3.77 -4.32 -8.79
CA ILE A 147 -4.68 -5.09 -7.93
C ILE A 147 -5.86 -4.19 -7.52
N ALA A 148 -5.59 -2.98 -7.03
CA ALA A 148 -6.61 -2.02 -6.64
C ALA A 148 -7.56 -1.68 -7.81
N LYS A 149 -7.00 -1.40 -8.99
CA LYS A 149 -7.78 -1.14 -10.21
C LYS A 149 -8.66 -2.31 -10.61
N GLY A 150 -8.19 -3.54 -10.48
CA GLY A 150 -8.97 -4.76 -10.78
C GLY A 150 -10.14 -4.99 -9.83
N LEU A 151 -10.19 -4.27 -8.71
CA LEU A 151 -11.24 -4.32 -7.70
C LEU A 151 -12.06 -3.03 -7.63
N ASP A 152 -11.90 -2.12 -8.60
CA ASP A 152 -12.51 -0.79 -8.61
C ASP A 152 -12.22 0.05 -7.36
N VAL A 153 -11.10 -0.22 -6.68
CA VAL A 153 -10.63 0.56 -5.55
C VAL A 153 -10.02 1.87 -6.04
N PRO A 154 -10.50 3.03 -5.57
CA PRO A 154 -9.96 4.33 -5.97
C PRO A 154 -8.47 4.48 -5.70
N ILE A 155 -7.75 5.13 -6.63
CA ILE A 155 -6.32 5.38 -6.51
C ILE A 155 -6.05 6.88 -6.61
N PHE A 156 -5.38 7.42 -5.60
CA PHE A 156 -4.96 8.81 -5.52
C PHE A 156 -3.43 8.88 -5.62
N ASN A 157 -2.91 9.36 -6.75
CA ASN A 157 -1.47 9.48 -6.95
C ASN A 157 -1.02 10.93 -6.71
N LEU A 158 -0.23 11.13 -5.66
CA LEU A 158 0.28 12.43 -5.22
C LEU A 158 1.26 13.10 -6.20
N TYR A 159 1.62 12.42 -7.29
CA TYR A 159 2.28 13.04 -8.42
C TYR A 159 1.44 14.18 -9.03
N HIS A 160 0.12 14.03 -9.02
CA HIS A 160 -0.80 15.03 -9.55
C HIS A 160 -1.10 16.11 -8.51
N LYS A 161 -0.91 17.38 -8.86
CA LYS A 161 -1.02 18.53 -7.95
C LYS A 161 -2.40 18.69 -7.29
N ASP A 162 -3.47 18.23 -7.95
CA ASP A 162 -4.84 18.29 -7.44
C ASP A 162 -5.24 17.08 -6.58
N CYS A 163 -4.33 16.14 -6.38
CA CYS A 163 -4.62 14.87 -5.71
C CYS A 163 -5.10 15.06 -4.28
N LEU A 164 -4.45 15.93 -3.50
CA LEU A 164 -4.85 16.18 -2.12
C LEU A 164 -6.28 16.76 -2.03
N HIS A 165 -6.65 17.64 -2.95
CA HIS A 165 -8.01 18.17 -3.05
C HIS A 165 -9.01 17.05 -3.37
N LYS A 166 -8.69 16.16 -4.32
CA LYS A 166 -9.52 15.00 -4.66
C LYS A 166 -9.73 14.04 -3.48
N ILE A 167 -8.69 13.80 -2.68
CA ILE A 167 -8.80 13.00 -1.45
C ILE A 167 -9.80 13.66 -0.49
N LYS A 168 -9.66 14.96 -0.22
CA LYS A 168 -10.57 15.71 0.66
C LYS A 168 -12.02 15.65 0.18
N LEU A 169 -12.26 15.80 -1.12
CA LEU A 169 -13.60 15.65 -1.70
C LEU A 169 -14.15 14.22 -1.58
N HIS A 170 -13.30 13.21 -1.76
CA HIS A 170 -13.71 11.80 -1.60
C HIS A 170 -14.14 11.50 -0.17
N LEU A 171 -13.43 12.06 0.81
CA LEU A 171 -13.72 11.88 2.24
C LEU A 171 -14.92 12.71 2.75
N SER A 172 -15.47 13.61 1.95
CA SER A 172 -16.64 14.43 2.32
C SER A 172 -17.98 13.85 1.86
N LYS A 173 -17.95 12.74 1.13
CA LYS A 173 -19.12 11.97 0.69
C LYS A 173 -19.56 10.96 1.74
#